data_db37e78a59ffb814f7de4ddd9fc0b24b
#
_entry.id   db37e78a59ffb814f7de4ddd9fc0b24b
#
_cell.length_a   1.000
_cell.length_b   1.000
_cell.length_c   1.000
_cell.angle_alpha   90.00
_cell.angle_beta   90.00
_cell.angle_gamma   90.00
#
_symmetry.space_group_name_H-M   'P 1'
#
loop_
_entity.id
_entity.type
_entity.pdbx_description
1 polymer ?
#
loop_
_entity_poly.entity_id
_entity_poly.type
_entity_poly.pdbx_seq_one_letter_code
_entity_poly.pdbx_strand_id
1 'polypeptide(L)'
;MSAKVPAGSTQSLIRNSEPTKFEQLKASSGHLREPLSTELGNDKPNFTEPAVQILKFHGSYQQDDRDNRQKGRDKDWQMMLRLRSPGGRIPADLYLALDALADRLGNGTLRATTRQAFQMHGVRKENLKEVIGTIVRHLGSTLAACGDINRNVMAPAAPYAKGAYPAARELADDIADLLAPQAAEGSYLDLWVDGDLSYRIKPTTPVRKVKDRQAEGTVFSGDAAEPLYGSTYMPRKFKVAVTVPGDNSVDLLTQDIGLVLFCDPQGRPQGCNVYVGGGMGRTHNKEETFARTADPLGYVAFDHVLDLVQAVVALQRDHGDRQQRRHARMKYLIHDHGVDWFREQLRSVYFEHPIRPLRDEPRRKLEDYLGWHRQSPGLWFVGLPLLCGRLSGERKAGLRRLVDTYKLEVRITPNQDLLLCNIGTAQRSSLKAELAGLGWDKPDQTSLLSRHGIACPALPLCGLAVTESERIFPAVLDRLESLLDRLQIDKPVLVRMTGCPNGCARPYMAELGLVGSGVDQYQLWLGGSGQLSRLAEPYLEKMPLDSLEATLEPLLLAWRQSG
;
A
#
# COMPACT_ATOMS: atom_id res chain seq x y z
N MET A 1 29.36 -23.50 -14.14
CA MET A 1 30.28 -22.34 -14.36
C MET A 1 29.49 -21.28 -15.11
N SER A 2 28.90 -20.33 -14.39
CA SER A 2 28.14 -19.22 -14.98
C SER A 2 29.13 -18.05 -15.15
N ALA A 3 29.32 -17.62 -16.38
CA ALA A 3 30.19 -16.51 -16.71
C ALA A 3 29.59 -15.21 -16.14
N LYS A 4 30.30 -14.59 -15.20
CA LYS A 4 29.99 -13.24 -14.72
C LYS A 4 30.24 -12.25 -15.86
N VAL A 5 29.17 -11.59 -16.31
CA VAL A 5 29.26 -10.43 -17.20
C VAL A 5 29.89 -9.27 -16.41
N PRO A 6 30.90 -8.56 -16.93
CA PRO A 6 31.52 -7.45 -16.20
C PRO A 6 30.52 -6.31 -15.97
N ALA A 7 30.42 -5.84 -14.73
CA ALA A 7 29.49 -4.80 -14.28
C ALA A 7 29.60 -3.43 -15.02
N GLY A 8 30.67 -3.19 -15.79
CA GLY A 8 30.89 -1.95 -16.52
C GLY A 8 30.17 -1.82 -17.87
N SER A 9 29.71 -2.93 -18.46
CA SER A 9 29.15 -2.90 -19.83
C SER A 9 27.65 -2.60 -19.89
N THR A 10 26.89 -2.93 -18.83
CA THR A 10 25.43 -2.74 -18.78
C THR A 10 25.04 -1.29 -18.45
N GLN A 11 25.84 -0.59 -17.65
CA GLN A 11 25.55 0.81 -17.30
C GLN A 11 25.72 1.78 -18.47
N SER A 12 26.66 1.52 -19.39
CA SER A 12 26.84 2.37 -20.59
C SER A 12 25.74 2.15 -21.61
N LEU A 13 25.17 0.95 -21.70
CA LEU A 13 24.10 0.61 -22.65
C LEU A 13 22.74 1.22 -22.24
N ILE A 14 22.45 1.30 -20.93
CA ILE A 14 21.19 1.86 -20.43
C ILE A 14 21.17 3.40 -20.57
N ARG A 15 22.31 4.07 -20.42
CA ARG A 15 22.42 5.54 -20.58
C ARG A 15 22.34 6.03 -22.03
N ASN A 16 22.63 5.19 -23.00
CA ASN A 16 22.67 5.55 -24.43
C ASN A 16 21.42 5.13 -25.22
N SER A 17 20.43 4.46 -24.59
CA SER A 17 19.20 4.09 -25.27
C SER A 17 18.16 5.22 -25.21
N GLU A 18 17.41 5.41 -26.31
CA GLU A 18 16.32 6.39 -26.35
C GLU A 18 15.28 6.11 -25.23
N PRO A 19 14.76 7.15 -24.55
CA PRO A 19 13.72 6.99 -23.56
C PRO A 19 12.49 6.31 -24.15
N THR A 20 11.91 5.34 -23.41
CA THR A 20 10.66 4.71 -23.82
C THR A 20 9.53 5.74 -23.93
N LYS A 21 8.49 5.44 -24.72
CA LYS A 21 7.30 6.32 -24.85
C LYS A 21 6.72 6.74 -23.50
N PHE A 22 6.81 5.88 -22.49
CA PHE A 22 6.30 6.19 -21.17
C PHE A 22 7.21 7.16 -20.39
N GLU A 23 8.53 7.01 -20.51
CA GLU A 23 9.48 7.98 -19.92
C GLU A 23 9.37 9.35 -20.63
N GLN A 24 9.19 9.37 -21.96
CA GLN A 24 8.93 10.58 -22.72
C GLN A 24 7.63 11.27 -22.27
N LEU A 25 6.55 10.50 -22.09
CA LEU A 25 5.28 11.03 -21.59
C LEU A 25 5.43 11.69 -20.20
N LYS A 26 6.15 11.05 -19.27
CA LYS A 26 6.41 11.65 -17.95
C LYS A 26 7.18 12.96 -18.08
N ALA A 27 8.27 12.97 -18.86
CA ALA A 27 9.11 14.14 -19.06
C ALA A 27 8.35 15.33 -19.68
N SER A 28 7.45 15.05 -20.64
CA SER A 28 6.67 16.08 -21.34
C SER A 28 5.37 16.49 -20.62
N SER A 29 5.05 15.85 -19.48
CA SER A 29 3.77 16.06 -18.79
C SER A 29 3.65 17.40 -18.05
N GLY A 30 4.70 18.25 -18.04
CA GLY A 30 4.70 19.47 -17.23
C GLY A 30 4.46 19.18 -15.74
N HIS A 31 5.25 18.25 -15.18
CA HIS A 31 5.12 17.78 -13.79
C HIS A 31 3.72 17.22 -13.47
N LEU A 32 3.32 16.20 -14.24
CA LEU A 32 2.09 15.43 -14.07
C LEU A 32 0.78 16.17 -14.41
N ARG A 33 0.83 17.26 -15.18
CA ARG A 33 -0.35 18.01 -15.58
C ARG A 33 -0.95 17.52 -16.90
N GLU A 34 -0.12 17.48 -17.94
CA GLU A 34 -0.59 17.16 -19.29
C GLU A 34 -0.37 15.70 -19.68
N PRO A 35 -1.24 15.13 -20.51
CA PRO A 35 -2.45 15.71 -21.13
C PRO A 35 -3.69 15.68 -20.24
N LEU A 36 -3.57 15.35 -18.96
CA LEU A 36 -4.69 15.14 -18.04
C LEU A 36 -5.52 16.41 -17.86
N SER A 37 -4.88 17.58 -17.65
CA SER A 37 -5.59 18.84 -17.41
C SER A 37 -6.45 19.24 -18.61
N THR A 38 -5.92 19.09 -19.82
CA THR A 38 -6.67 19.34 -21.06
C THR A 38 -7.86 18.38 -21.21
N GLU A 39 -7.66 17.07 -20.91
CA GLU A 39 -8.70 16.08 -21.09
C GLU A 39 -9.79 16.10 -20.01
N LEU A 40 -9.50 16.61 -18.82
CA LEU A 40 -10.51 16.81 -17.76
C LEU A 40 -11.63 17.75 -18.17
N GLY A 41 -11.38 18.69 -19.07
CA GLY A 41 -12.34 19.67 -19.55
C GLY A 41 -13.20 19.22 -20.74
N ASN A 42 -12.99 18.03 -21.32
CA ASN A 42 -13.76 17.58 -22.48
C ASN A 42 -14.92 16.64 -22.05
N ASP A 43 -15.93 16.55 -22.92
CA ASP A 43 -17.18 15.81 -22.67
C ASP A 43 -17.08 14.28 -22.86
N LYS A 44 -15.90 13.73 -23.15
CA LYS A 44 -15.72 12.28 -23.28
C LYS A 44 -15.81 11.60 -21.91
N PRO A 45 -16.51 10.45 -21.79
CA PRO A 45 -16.67 9.75 -20.51
C PRO A 45 -15.37 9.09 -20.02
N ASN A 46 -14.33 9.06 -20.84
CA ASN A 46 -13.05 8.41 -20.57
C ASN A 46 -11.87 9.30 -20.98
N PHE A 47 -10.70 8.92 -20.50
CA PHE A 47 -9.41 9.50 -20.84
C PHE A 47 -8.70 8.68 -21.91
N THR A 48 -7.81 9.32 -22.68
CA THR A 48 -6.86 8.63 -23.56
C THR A 48 -5.80 7.87 -22.73
N GLU A 49 -5.11 6.92 -23.37
CA GLU A 49 -4.06 6.15 -22.66
C GLU A 49 -2.95 7.05 -22.07
N PRO A 50 -2.42 8.09 -22.74
CA PRO A 50 -1.47 9.02 -22.12
C PRO A 50 -2.03 9.69 -20.86
N ALA A 51 -3.26 10.22 -20.91
CA ALA A 51 -3.89 10.85 -19.75
C ALA A 51 -4.13 9.84 -18.62
N VAL A 52 -4.54 8.59 -18.92
CA VAL A 52 -4.67 7.50 -17.92
C VAL A 52 -3.36 7.24 -17.20
N GLN A 53 -2.22 7.31 -17.87
CA GLN A 53 -0.93 7.09 -17.22
C GLN A 53 -0.59 8.21 -16.21
N ILE A 54 -0.89 9.47 -16.56
CA ILE A 54 -0.69 10.62 -15.66
C ILE A 54 -1.73 10.59 -14.53
N LEU A 55 -2.99 10.27 -14.82
CA LEU A 55 -4.07 10.14 -13.84
C LEU A 55 -3.69 9.22 -12.65
N LYS A 56 -2.89 8.17 -12.91
CA LYS A 56 -2.40 7.27 -11.85
C LYS A 56 -1.61 7.99 -10.77
N PHE A 57 -0.81 9.00 -11.11
CA PHE A 57 -0.06 9.78 -10.12
C PHE A 57 -0.98 10.60 -9.20
N HIS A 58 -2.16 10.97 -9.71
CA HIS A 58 -3.20 11.64 -8.93
C HIS A 58 -4.10 10.66 -8.14
N GLY A 59 -3.68 9.40 -8.01
CA GLY A 59 -4.37 8.39 -7.20
C GLY A 59 -5.60 7.78 -7.85
N SER A 60 -5.85 8.05 -9.14
CA SER A 60 -7.02 7.54 -9.84
C SER A 60 -6.67 6.51 -10.92
N TYR A 61 -7.56 5.57 -11.15
CA TYR A 61 -7.50 4.58 -12.23
C TYR A 61 -8.80 4.59 -13.01
N GLN A 62 -8.69 4.72 -14.32
CA GLN A 62 -9.81 4.46 -15.20
C GLN A 62 -10.12 2.97 -15.23
N GLN A 63 -11.37 2.64 -14.99
CA GLN A 63 -11.91 1.28 -14.92
C GLN A 63 -13.21 1.21 -15.69
N ASP A 64 -13.75 0.02 -15.85
CA ASP A 64 -15.12 -0.21 -16.27
C ASP A 64 -15.68 -1.40 -15.47
N ASP A 65 -16.96 -1.39 -15.19
CA ASP A 65 -17.63 -2.52 -14.58
C ASP A 65 -17.84 -3.63 -15.61
N ARG A 66 -17.11 -4.75 -15.43
CA ARG A 66 -17.14 -5.85 -16.38
C ARG A 66 -18.44 -6.68 -16.34
N ASP A 67 -19.15 -6.65 -15.21
CA ASP A 67 -20.46 -7.32 -15.11
C ASP A 67 -21.50 -6.59 -15.97
N ASN A 68 -21.32 -5.29 -16.20
CA ASN A 68 -22.20 -4.46 -17.03
C ASN A 68 -21.85 -4.48 -18.53
N ARG A 69 -20.78 -5.19 -18.93
CA ARG A 69 -20.38 -5.24 -20.34
C ARG A 69 -21.39 -5.96 -21.21
N GLN A 70 -21.79 -5.30 -22.29
CA GLN A 70 -22.70 -5.87 -23.29
C GLN A 70 -22.06 -5.75 -24.67
N LYS A 71 -22.21 -6.81 -25.51
CA LYS A 71 -21.72 -6.79 -26.88
C LYS A 71 -22.38 -5.67 -27.69
N GLY A 72 -21.58 -4.82 -28.33
CA GLY A 72 -22.06 -3.68 -29.14
C GLY A 72 -22.42 -2.42 -28.35
N ARG A 73 -22.20 -2.38 -27.04
CA ARG A 73 -22.31 -1.16 -26.21
C ARG A 73 -20.95 -0.66 -25.77
N ASP A 74 -20.85 0.65 -25.57
CA ASP A 74 -19.67 1.27 -24.97
C ASP A 74 -19.45 0.77 -23.55
N LYS A 75 -18.20 0.86 -23.10
CA LYS A 75 -17.85 0.51 -21.72
C LYS A 75 -18.48 1.48 -20.73
N ASP A 76 -18.91 0.96 -19.60
CA ASP A 76 -19.36 1.76 -18.45
C ASP A 76 -18.15 2.35 -17.71
N TRP A 77 -17.59 3.42 -18.26
CA TRP A 77 -16.37 4.04 -17.77
C TRP A 77 -16.54 4.66 -16.39
N GLN A 78 -15.66 4.27 -15.49
CA GLN A 78 -15.64 4.71 -14.09
C GLN A 78 -14.21 4.98 -13.65
N MET A 79 -14.08 5.80 -12.61
CA MET A 79 -12.80 6.07 -11.98
C MET A 79 -12.78 5.47 -10.57
N MET A 80 -11.69 4.79 -10.23
CA MET A 80 -11.35 4.46 -8.87
C MET A 80 -10.44 5.54 -8.32
N LEU A 81 -10.74 6.10 -7.17
CA LEU A 81 -9.86 6.99 -6.43
C LEU A 81 -9.29 6.28 -5.21
N ARG A 82 -8.03 6.56 -4.91
CA ARG A 82 -7.34 6.08 -3.71
C ARG A 82 -6.78 7.27 -2.95
N LEU A 83 -7.03 7.29 -1.65
CA LEU A 83 -6.44 8.30 -0.78
C LEU A 83 -4.97 7.99 -0.50
N ARG A 84 -4.26 9.03 -0.10
CA ARG A 84 -2.96 8.99 0.53
C ARG A 84 -3.14 9.36 2.01
N SER A 85 -2.93 8.38 2.90
CA SER A 85 -3.18 8.49 4.35
C SER A 85 -2.04 7.79 5.08
N PRO A 86 -0.92 8.47 5.35
CA PRO A 86 0.21 7.88 6.06
C PRO A 86 -0.23 7.22 7.37
N GLY A 87 0.29 6.02 7.67
CA GLY A 87 -0.12 5.26 8.86
C GLY A 87 -1.62 4.93 8.95
N GLY A 88 -2.39 5.16 7.88
CA GLY A 88 -3.83 4.83 7.83
C GLY A 88 -4.76 5.84 8.51
N ARG A 89 -4.28 7.00 8.91
CA ARG A 89 -5.03 7.99 9.68
C ARG A 89 -6.07 8.73 8.83
N ILE A 90 -7.34 8.74 9.28
CA ILE A 90 -8.47 9.42 8.65
C ILE A 90 -9.20 10.22 9.74
N PRO A 91 -9.04 11.54 9.83
CA PRO A 91 -9.82 12.39 10.73
C PRO A 91 -11.33 12.26 10.50
N ALA A 92 -12.13 12.51 11.53
CA ALA A 92 -13.59 12.37 11.48
C ALA A 92 -14.21 13.12 10.29
N ASP A 93 -13.86 14.40 10.11
CA ASP A 93 -14.43 15.24 9.06
C ASP A 93 -14.08 14.72 7.65
N LEU A 94 -12.86 14.24 7.45
CA LEU A 94 -12.47 13.60 6.19
C LEU A 94 -13.24 12.30 5.97
N TYR A 95 -13.42 11.45 7.00
CA TYR A 95 -14.21 10.23 6.89
C TYR A 95 -15.66 10.52 6.49
N LEU A 96 -16.31 11.49 7.16
CA LEU A 96 -17.69 11.88 6.86
C LEU A 96 -17.83 12.44 5.43
N ALA A 97 -16.87 13.23 4.97
CA ALA A 97 -16.84 13.71 3.59
C ALA A 97 -16.69 12.56 2.58
N LEU A 98 -15.79 11.60 2.83
CA LEU A 98 -15.61 10.43 1.97
C LEU A 98 -16.85 9.55 1.92
N ASP A 99 -17.49 9.33 3.05
CA ASP A 99 -18.71 8.55 3.16
C ASP A 99 -19.84 9.17 2.34
N ALA A 100 -20.04 10.49 2.46
CA ALA A 100 -21.03 11.24 1.68
C ALA A 100 -20.70 11.25 0.18
N LEU A 101 -19.43 11.39 -0.20
CA LEU A 101 -19.01 11.33 -1.61
C LEU A 101 -19.24 9.93 -2.21
N ALA A 102 -18.99 8.87 -1.44
CA ALA A 102 -19.20 7.50 -1.89
C ALA A 102 -20.69 7.24 -2.23
N ASP A 103 -21.61 7.78 -1.42
CA ASP A 103 -23.05 7.64 -1.66
C ASP A 103 -23.52 8.49 -2.85
N ARG A 104 -23.02 9.70 -2.97
CA ARG A 104 -23.52 10.66 -3.96
C ARG A 104 -22.88 10.52 -5.34
N LEU A 105 -21.56 10.28 -5.38
CA LEU A 105 -20.75 10.33 -6.60
C LEU A 105 -19.97 9.04 -6.89
N GLY A 106 -20.01 8.07 -5.97
CA GLY A 106 -19.40 6.75 -6.10
C GLY A 106 -20.44 5.65 -6.27
N ASN A 107 -20.03 4.42 -5.96
CA ASN A 107 -20.90 3.24 -5.98
C ASN A 107 -21.53 2.91 -4.62
N GLY A 108 -21.63 3.86 -3.70
CA GLY A 108 -22.19 3.70 -2.35
C GLY A 108 -21.29 2.97 -1.36
N THR A 109 -20.06 2.60 -1.73
CA THR A 109 -19.17 1.83 -0.86
C THR A 109 -17.81 2.51 -0.66
N LEU A 110 -17.18 2.27 0.49
CA LEU A 110 -15.76 2.54 0.73
C LEU A 110 -15.00 1.22 0.87
N ARG A 111 -13.73 1.22 0.54
CA ARG A 111 -12.90 0.05 0.71
C ARG A 111 -11.58 0.39 1.39
N ALA A 112 -11.38 -0.19 2.57
CA ALA A 112 -10.07 -0.19 3.24
C ALA A 112 -9.08 -1.07 2.45
N THR A 113 -7.86 -0.59 2.27
CA THR A 113 -6.86 -1.26 1.45
C THR A 113 -5.70 -1.81 2.26
N THR A 114 -5.02 -2.80 1.71
CA THR A 114 -3.76 -3.34 2.26
C THR A 114 -2.61 -2.33 2.35
N ARG A 115 -2.86 -1.07 1.95
CA ARG A 115 -1.91 0.02 2.06
C ARG A 115 -2.49 1.20 2.83
N GLN A 116 -3.34 0.90 3.80
CA GLN A 116 -3.85 1.83 4.80
C GLN A 116 -4.48 3.11 4.20
N ALA A 117 -5.27 2.96 3.16
CA ALA A 117 -5.99 4.07 2.55
C ALA A 117 -7.36 3.61 2.07
N PHE A 118 -8.35 4.49 2.07
CA PHE A 118 -9.62 4.19 1.43
C PHE A 118 -9.52 4.26 -0.09
N GLN A 119 -10.29 3.39 -0.74
CA GLN A 119 -10.64 3.48 -2.16
C GLN A 119 -12.13 3.77 -2.30
N MET A 120 -12.43 4.59 -3.28
CA MET A 120 -13.79 4.86 -3.77
C MET A 120 -13.87 4.41 -5.23
N HIS A 121 -14.92 3.71 -5.59
CA HIS A 121 -15.19 3.22 -6.95
C HIS A 121 -16.47 3.85 -7.51
N GLY A 122 -16.68 3.73 -8.82
CA GLY A 122 -17.89 4.20 -9.46
C GLY A 122 -17.93 5.71 -9.76
N VAL A 123 -16.85 6.44 -9.52
CA VAL A 123 -16.81 7.88 -9.79
C VAL A 123 -16.77 8.14 -11.29
N ARG A 124 -17.64 9.01 -11.80
CA ARG A 124 -17.63 9.43 -13.21
C ARG A 124 -16.54 10.49 -13.44
N LYS A 125 -16.04 10.59 -14.67
CA LYS A 125 -14.99 11.54 -15.03
C LYS A 125 -15.37 12.98 -14.70
N GLU A 126 -16.58 13.39 -15.04
CA GLU A 126 -17.14 14.73 -14.78
C GLU A 126 -17.16 15.10 -13.29
N ASN A 127 -17.22 14.10 -12.40
CA ASN A 127 -17.28 14.29 -10.96
C ASN A 127 -15.89 14.32 -10.28
N LEU A 128 -14.81 14.04 -11.01
CA LEU A 128 -13.47 13.95 -10.43
C LEU A 128 -13.04 15.26 -9.77
N LYS A 129 -13.33 16.41 -10.40
CA LYS A 129 -12.98 17.74 -9.86
C LYS A 129 -13.65 17.97 -8.50
N GLU A 130 -14.94 17.64 -8.39
CA GLU A 130 -15.69 17.80 -7.14
C GLU A 130 -15.20 16.84 -6.06
N VAL A 131 -15.01 15.57 -6.39
CA VAL A 131 -14.53 14.53 -5.44
C VAL A 131 -13.16 14.89 -4.90
N ILE A 132 -12.19 15.17 -5.77
CA ILE A 132 -10.82 15.52 -5.36
C ILE A 132 -10.81 16.84 -4.59
N GLY A 133 -11.52 17.85 -5.08
CA GLY A 133 -11.62 19.16 -4.41
C GLY A 133 -12.24 19.05 -3.00
N THR A 134 -13.24 18.19 -2.81
CA THR A 134 -13.82 17.93 -1.48
C THR A 134 -12.85 17.22 -0.56
N ILE A 135 -12.13 16.19 -1.04
CA ILE A 135 -11.08 15.52 -0.27
C ILE A 135 -10.03 16.52 0.22
N VAL A 136 -9.57 17.41 -0.67
CA VAL A 136 -8.57 18.44 -0.35
C VAL A 136 -9.08 19.45 0.68
N ARG A 137 -10.33 19.92 0.54
CA ARG A 137 -10.93 20.84 1.54
C ARG A 137 -11.01 20.25 2.94
N HIS A 138 -11.06 18.91 3.06
CA HIS A 138 -11.00 18.18 4.34
C HIS A 138 -9.59 17.69 4.69
N LEU A 139 -8.55 18.34 4.15
CA LEU A 139 -7.13 18.07 4.40
C LEU A 139 -6.69 16.64 4.02
N GLY A 140 -7.43 15.99 3.10
CA GLY A 140 -7.04 14.72 2.49
C GLY A 140 -6.24 14.94 1.20
N SER A 141 -5.69 13.86 0.66
CA SER A 141 -4.98 13.86 -0.63
C SER A 141 -5.16 12.54 -1.36
N THR A 142 -5.15 12.59 -2.68
CA THR A 142 -5.03 11.44 -3.58
C THR A 142 -3.70 11.44 -4.33
N LEU A 143 -2.96 12.56 -4.30
CA LEU A 143 -1.70 12.73 -5.01
C LEU A 143 -0.65 11.73 -4.51
N ALA A 144 0.05 11.09 -5.43
CA ALA A 144 1.03 10.03 -5.15
C ALA A 144 0.47 8.75 -4.46
N ALA A 145 -0.86 8.59 -4.36
CA ALA A 145 -1.41 7.32 -3.90
C ALA A 145 -1.16 6.17 -4.88
N CYS A 146 -0.85 6.49 -6.14
CA CYS A 146 -0.54 5.57 -7.23
C CYS A 146 0.57 6.15 -8.13
N GLY A 147 0.85 5.53 -9.29
CA GLY A 147 1.88 6.00 -10.23
C GLY A 147 3.28 5.45 -9.96
N ASP A 148 4.24 5.95 -10.73
CA ASP A 148 5.67 5.63 -10.62
C ASP A 148 6.36 6.65 -9.70
N ILE A 149 6.02 6.58 -8.43
CA ILE A 149 6.44 7.45 -7.37
C ILE A 149 6.34 6.70 -6.05
N ASN A 150 6.85 7.26 -4.94
CA ASN A 150 6.55 6.73 -3.61
C ASN A 150 5.04 6.81 -3.32
N ARG A 151 4.49 5.68 -2.87
CA ARG A 151 3.09 5.53 -2.54
C ARG A 151 2.84 5.80 -1.07
N ASN A 152 1.59 5.63 -0.60
CA ASN A 152 1.27 5.80 0.81
C ASN A 152 2.30 5.10 1.71
N VAL A 153 2.85 5.79 2.70
CA VAL A 153 3.79 5.24 3.68
C VAL A 153 2.98 4.53 4.76
N MET A 154 3.37 3.31 5.10
CA MET A 154 2.68 2.50 6.09
C MET A 154 3.36 2.60 7.46
N ALA A 155 2.54 2.51 8.51
CA ALA A 155 3.00 2.37 9.89
C ALA A 155 1.98 1.54 10.68
N PRO A 156 2.33 0.99 11.87
CA PRO A 156 1.37 0.36 12.76
C PRO A 156 0.18 1.29 13.04
N ALA A 157 -1.03 0.82 12.76
CA ALA A 157 -2.23 1.65 12.87
C ALA A 157 -2.63 1.95 14.33
N ALA A 158 -2.21 1.11 15.28
CA ALA A 158 -2.58 1.25 16.69
C ALA A 158 -2.18 2.61 17.28
N PRO A 159 -3.12 3.36 17.87
CA PRO A 159 -2.87 4.71 18.38
C PRO A 159 -2.25 4.73 19.80
N TYR A 160 -1.46 3.72 20.15
CA TYR A 160 -0.79 3.70 21.45
C TYR A 160 0.01 5.00 21.67
N ALA A 161 -0.18 5.62 22.86
CA ALA A 161 0.49 6.87 23.22
C ALA A 161 1.87 6.66 23.86
N LYS A 162 2.29 5.41 24.08
CA LYS A 162 3.56 5.04 24.73
C LYS A 162 4.39 4.14 23.83
N GLY A 163 5.66 4.00 24.17
CA GLY A 163 6.63 3.18 23.44
C GLY A 163 7.05 3.82 22.12
N ALA A 164 7.43 3.02 21.16
CA ALA A 164 7.92 3.48 19.85
C ALA A 164 6.79 3.80 18.84
N TYR A 165 5.52 3.47 19.13
CA TYR A 165 4.42 3.67 18.20
C TYR A 165 4.16 5.12 17.79
N PRO A 166 4.17 6.13 18.72
CA PRO A 166 4.04 7.54 18.35
C PRO A 166 5.14 7.97 17.36
N ALA A 167 6.39 7.68 17.71
CA ALA A 167 7.55 8.05 16.88
C ALA A 167 7.55 7.34 15.51
N ALA A 168 7.10 6.08 15.43
CA ALA A 168 6.99 5.36 14.16
C ALA A 168 5.93 5.97 13.24
N ARG A 169 4.83 6.47 13.78
CA ARG A 169 3.81 7.18 13.01
C ARG A 169 4.31 8.55 12.52
N GLU A 170 4.96 9.30 13.40
CA GLU A 170 5.58 10.59 13.07
C GLU A 170 6.63 10.42 11.96
N LEU A 171 7.52 9.44 12.09
CA LEU A 171 8.49 9.13 11.03
C LEU A 171 7.81 8.74 9.70
N ALA A 172 6.68 8.03 9.74
CA ALA A 172 5.94 7.70 8.52
C ALA A 172 5.30 8.94 7.87
N ASP A 173 4.81 9.89 8.66
CA ASP A 173 4.32 11.19 8.19
C ASP A 173 5.47 12.00 7.58
N ASP A 174 6.62 12.11 8.24
CA ASP A 174 7.81 12.82 7.75
C ASP A 174 8.31 12.21 6.43
N ILE A 175 8.39 10.88 6.31
CA ILE A 175 8.76 10.21 5.06
C ILE A 175 7.72 10.45 3.98
N ALA A 176 6.45 10.44 4.32
CA ALA A 176 5.38 10.70 3.35
C ALA A 176 5.48 12.13 2.81
N ASP A 177 5.74 13.09 3.65
CA ASP A 177 5.93 14.48 3.26
C ASP A 177 7.22 14.69 2.46
N LEU A 178 8.33 14.10 2.92
CA LEU A 178 9.62 14.12 2.22
C LEU A 178 9.51 13.61 0.79
N LEU A 179 8.78 12.50 0.60
CA LEU A 179 8.61 11.82 -0.69
C LEU A 179 7.33 12.25 -1.43
N ALA A 180 6.68 13.35 -1.03
CA ALA A 180 5.61 13.93 -1.81
C ALA A 180 6.16 14.58 -3.08
N PRO A 181 5.49 14.44 -4.24
CA PRO A 181 5.89 15.17 -5.44
C PRO A 181 5.73 16.67 -5.17
N GLN A 182 6.65 17.46 -5.69
CA GLN A 182 6.56 18.92 -5.60
C GLN A 182 5.70 19.44 -6.75
N ALA A 183 4.77 20.35 -6.44
CA ALA A 183 4.14 21.16 -7.45
C ALA A 183 5.06 22.33 -7.81
N ALA A 184 4.85 22.96 -8.98
CA ALA A 184 5.55 24.17 -9.34
C ALA A 184 5.53 25.19 -8.19
N GLU A 185 6.64 25.91 -7.99
CA GLU A 185 6.84 26.90 -6.91
C GLU A 185 6.93 26.33 -5.47
N GLY A 186 7.26 25.05 -5.32
CA GLY A 186 7.51 24.44 -4.01
C GLY A 186 6.28 24.29 -3.12
N SER A 187 5.08 24.25 -3.71
CA SER A 187 3.85 23.93 -2.99
C SER A 187 3.61 22.43 -2.97
N TYR A 188 3.10 21.95 -1.84
CA TYR A 188 2.71 20.55 -1.64
C TYR A 188 1.44 20.19 -2.41
N LEU A 189 0.52 21.13 -2.50
CA LEU A 189 -0.73 21.01 -3.23
C LEU A 189 -1.24 22.40 -3.59
N ASP A 190 -1.55 22.60 -4.87
CA ASP A 190 -2.26 23.75 -5.37
C ASP A 190 -3.65 23.37 -5.84
N LEU A 191 -4.67 24.00 -5.30
CA LEU A 191 -6.03 23.92 -5.78
C LEU A 191 -6.33 25.12 -6.67
N TRP A 192 -6.57 24.85 -7.93
CA TRP A 192 -6.99 25.85 -8.91
C TRP A 192 -8.48 25.73 -9.16
N VAL A 193 -9.22 26.82 -9.03
CA VAL A 193 -10.64 26.91 -9.34
C VAL A 193 -10.80 27.95 -10.45
N ASP A 194 -11.42 27.54 -11.55
CA ASP A 194 -11.69 28.37 -12.72
C ASP A 194 -10.47 29.09 -13.31
N GLY A 195 -9.29 28.48 -13.15
CA GLY A 195 -8.02 29.06 -13.63
C GLY A 195 -7.26 29.88 -12.60
N ASP A 196 -7.86 30.17 -11.45
CA ASP A 196 -7.24 30.90 -10.36
C ASP A 196 -6.75 29.98 -9.24
N LEU A 197 -5.59 30.28 -8.66
CA LEU A 197 -5.05 29.58 -7.49
C LEU A 197 -5.92 29.90 -6.27
N SER A 198 -6.79 28.96 -5.89
CA SER A 198 -7.73 29.14 -4.79
C SER A 198 -7.17 28.72 -3.44
N TYR A 199 -6.25 27.78 -3.42
CA TYR A 199 -5.67 27.26 -2.18
C TYR A 199 -4.30 26.64 -2.43
N ARG A 200 -3.36 26.91 -1.50
CA ARG A 200 -2.00 26.37 -1.55
C ARG A 200 -1.62 25.78 -0.20
N ILE A 201 -1.31 24.49 -0.17
CA ILE A 201 -0.72 23.83 1.00
C ILE A 201 0.79 23.84 0.84
N LYS A 202 1.47 24.45 1.81
CA LYS A 202 2.93 24.39 1.93
C LYS A 202 3.33 23.26 2.88
N PRO A 203 4.49 22.62 2.67
CA PRO A 203 5.04 21.65 3.61
C PRO A 203 5.16 22.24 5.02
N THR A 204 4.98 21.39 6.03
CA THR A 204 5.24 21.75 7.43
C THR A 204 6.73 22.08 7.66
N THR A 205 7.05 22.85 8.70
CA THR A 205 8.41 23.35 8.96
C THR A 205 9.50 22.23 9.03
N PRO A 206 9.27 21.05 9.64
CA PRO A 206 10.26 19.97 9.63
C PRO A 206 10.57 19.44 8.23
N VAL A 207 9.54 19.21 7.42
CA VAL A 207 9.66 18.77 6.03
C VAL A 207 10.33 19.84 5.17
N ARG A 208 10.03 21.11 5.41
CA ARG A 208 10.68 22.22 4.72
C ARG A 208 12.18 22.26 5.02
N LYS A 209 12.60 22.06 6.27
CA LYS A 209 14.04 21.96 6.63
C LYS A 209 14.74 20.79 5.95
N VAL A 210 14.07 19.65 5.83
CA VAL A 210 14.61 18.50 5.11
C VAL A 210 14.66 18.78 3.61
N LYS A 211 13.63 19.42 3.03
CA LYS A 211 13.60 19.83 1.62
C LYS A 211 14.58 20.95 1.30
N ASP A 212 14.78 21.92 2.20
CA ASP A 212 15.78 22.97 2.03
C ASP A 212 17.21 22.40 2.07
N ARG A 213 17.48 21.37 2.90
CA ARG A 213 18.73 20.59 2.86
C ARG A 213 18.92 19.85 1.54
N GLN A 214 17.85 19.43 0.89
CA GLN A 214 17.90 18.74 -0.40
C GLN A 214 18.47 19.61 -1.53
N ALA A 215 18.37 20.93 -1.45
CA ALA A 215 18.88 21.84 -2.48
C ALA A 215 20.43 21.90 -2.55
N GLU A 216 21.16 21.24 -1.65
CA GLU A 216 22.60 21.35 -1.53
C GLU A 216 23.39 20.04 -1.82
N GLY A 217 22.73 18.91 -2.15
CA GLY A 217 23.37 17.59 -2.24
C GLY A 217 23.30 16.88 -3.59
N THR A 218 24.17 15.87 -3.77
CA THR A 218 24.32 15.03 -4.98
C THR A 218 23.12 14.12 -5.29
N VAL A 219 22.15 14.00 -4.37
CA VAL A 219 20.97 13.14 -4.53
C VAL A 219 19.91 13.73 -5.45
N PHE A 220 20.07 14.98 -5.91
CA PHE A 220 19.07 15.67 -6.72
C PHE A 220 19.14 15.32 -8.20
N SER A 221 17.96 15.42 -8.83
CA SER A 221 17.81 15.21 -10.27
C SER A 221 18.38 16.35 -11.12
N GLY A 222 18.68 17.50 -10.53
CA GLY A 222 18.96 18.75 -11.25
C GLY A 222 17.72 19.52 -11.73
N ASP A 223 16.52 18.97 -11.52
CA ASP A 223 15.24 19.63 -11.83
C ASP A 223 14.79 20.46 -10.63
N ALA A 224 14.76 21.79 -10.76
CA ALA A 224 14.41 22.68 -9.66
C ALA A 224 12.93 22.56 -9.22
N ALA A 225 12.03 22.15 -10.12
CA ALA A 225 10.62 22.01 -9.82
C ALA A 225 10.30 20.67 -9.14
N GLU A 226 11.05 19.61 -9.46
CA GLU A 226 10.92 18.28 -8.85
C GLU A 226 12.31 17.75 -8.44
N PRO A 227 12.93 18.28 -7.38
CA PRO A 227 14.33 18.07 -7.07
C PRO A 227 14.69 16.62 -6.80
N LEU A 228 13.82 15.86 -6.12
CA LEU A 228 14.10 14.47 -5.76
C LEU A 228 13.91 13.51 -6.94
N TYR A 229 12.81 13.64 -7.66
CA TYR A 229 12.43 12.68 -8.68
C TYR A 229 12.85 13.06 -10.09
N GLY A 230 12.97 14.34 -10.38
CA GLY A 230 13.09 14.87 -11.74
C GLY A 230 11.81 14.71 -12.56
N SER A 231 11.84 15.22 -13.79
CA SER A 231 10.69 15.22 -14.70
C SER A 231 10.20 13.82 -15.09
N THR A 232 11.05 12.79 -14.99
CA THR A 232 10.70 11.40 -15.32
C THR A 232 10.23 10.58 -14.14
N TYR A 233 10.24 11.13 -12.93
CA TYR A 233 9.88 10.44 -11.69
C TYR A 233 10.63 9.12 -11.49
N MET A 234 10.04 8.17 -10.77
CA MET A 234 10.66 6.85 -10.54
C MET A 234 10.50 5.94 -11.78
N PRO A 235 11.40 4.97 -11.98
CA PRO A 235 11.22 3.92 -13.00
C PRO A 235 9.94 3.12 -12.79
N ARG A 236 9.53 2.93 -11.52
CA ARG A 236 8.33 2.19 -11.15
C ARG A 236 7.83 2.64 -9.76
N LYS A 237 6.61 2.17 -9.38
CA LYS A 237 6.04 2.36 -8.05
C LYS A 237 7.06 2.04 -6.96
N PHE A 238 7.11 2.89 -5.92
CA PHE A 238 7.97 2.76 -4.77
C PHE A 238 7.14 2.70 -3.49
N LYS A 239 7.59 1.97 -2.47
CA LYS A 239 6.81 1.70 -1.26
C LYS A 239 7.70 1.70 -0.03
N VAL A 240 7.30 2.46 0.98
CA VAL A 240 7.98 2.51 2.28
C VAL A 240 7.02 2.07 3.38
N ALA A 241 7.53 1.36 4.37
CA ALA A 241 6.85 1.11 5.63
C ALA A 241 7.80 1.27 6.81
N VAL A 242 7.28 1.84 7.88
CA VAL A 242 7.91 1.92 9.19
C VAL A 242 7.22 0.93 10.12
N THR A 243 7.94 0.30 11.03
CA THR A 243 7.37 -0.47 12.13
C THR A 243 8.19 -0.33 13.39
N VAL A 244 7.79 -1.03 14.45
CA VAL A 244 8.50 -1.09 15.73
C VAL A 244 8.97 -2.53 15.99
N PRO A 245 9.98 -2.76 16.84
CA PRO A 245 10.46 -4.10 17.16
C PRO A 245 9.33 -5.04 17.62
N GLY A 246 9.25 -6.20 17.00
CA GLY A 246 8.24 -7.23 17.29
C GLY A 246 6.92 -7.11 16.51
N ASP A 247 6.60 -5.95 15.93
CA ASP A 247 5.38 -5.72 15.16
C ASP A 247 5.63 -5.90 13.65
N ASN A 248 4.90 -6.79 13.01
CA ASN A 248 4.92 -6.98 11.54
C ASN A 248 3.56 -6.72 10.88
N SER A 249 2.70 -5.91 11.48
CA SER A 249 1.40 -5.56 10.89
C SER A 249 1.51 -4.96 9.47
N VAL A 250 2.65 -4.32 9.15
CA VAL A 250 2.90 -3.69 7.85
C VAL A 250 3.46 -4.62 6.77
N ASP A 251 3.68 -5.91 7.05
CA ASP A 251 4.37 -6.85 6.16
C ASP A 251 5.71 -6.28 5.66
N LEU A 252 6.59 -5.96 6.59
CA LEU A 252 7.81 -5.16 6.40
C LEU A 252 8.64 -5.59 5.19
N LEU A 253 8.89 -6.91 5.06
CA LEU A 253 9.76 -7.46 4.01
C LEU A 253 9.15 -7.40 2.60
N THR A 254 7.92 -6.90 2.44
CA THR A 254 7.28 -6.74 1.12
C THR A 254 7.45 -5.34 0.53
N GLN A 255 8.17 -4.47 1.23
CA GLN A 255 8.35 -3.07 0.88
C GLN A 255 9.66 -2.84 0.10
N ASP A 256 9.71 -1.77 -0.69
CA ASP A 256 10.97 -1.33 -1.30
C ASP A 256 11.94 -0.84 -0.21
N ILE A 257 11.44 -0.09 0.80
CA ILE A 257 12.16 0.19 2.06
C ILE A 257 11.28 -0.25 3.23
N GLY A 258 11.83 -1.06 4.12
CA GLY A 258 11.26 -1.41 5.42
C GLY A 258 12.13 -0.87 6.55
N LEU A 259 11.55 -0.14 7.49
CA LEU A 259 12.22 0.48 8.63
C LEU A 259 11.68 -0.08 9.95
N VAL A 260 12.56 -0.56 10.82
CA VAL A 260 12.20 -0.95 12.20
C VAL A 260 12.78 0.09 13.14
N LEU A 261 11.93 0.95 13.70
CA LEU A 261 12.33 2.07 14.55
C LEU A 261 12.57 1.64 15.98
N PHE A 262 13.77 1.85 16.48
CA PHE A 262 14.13 1.68 17.89
C PHE A 262 14.00 3.00 18.65
N CYS A 263 13.42 2.91 19.84
CA CYS A 263 13.35 4.02 20.81
C CYS A 263 14.00 3.62 22.14
N ASP A 264 14.39 4.61 22.91
CA ASP A 264 14.79 4.40 24.29
C ASP A 264 13.56 4.13 25.18
N PRO A 265 13.73 3.78 26.49
CA PRO A 265 12.62 3.56 27.40
C PRO A 265 11.68 4.76 27.60
N GLN A 266 12.13 5.97 27.26
CA GLN A 266 11.35 7.21 27.30
C GLN A 266 10.59 7.47 25.98
N GLY A 267 10.74 6.59 24.99
CA GLY A 267 10.10 6.71 23.68
C GLY A 267 10.83 7.62 22.68
N ARG A 268 12.06 8.07 22.98
CA ARG A 268 12.84 8.92 22.08
C ARG A 268 13.50 8.07 20.99
N PRO A 269 13.35 8.43 19.71
CA PRO A 269 13.91 7.70 18.59
C PRO A 269 15.44 7.61 18.67
N GLN A 270 15.99 6.44 18.36
CA GLN A 270 17.44 6.20 18.33
C GLN A 270 17.95 5.87 16.93
N GLY A 271 17.15 5.26 16.08
CA GLY A 271 17.51 4.86 14.73
C GLY A 271 16.70 3.68 14.23
N CYS A 272 16.98 3.25 13.02
CA CYS A 272 16.24 2.19 12.35
C CYS A 272 17.13 1.07 11.85
N ASN A 273 16.69 -0.19 12.02
CA ASN A 273 17.10 -1.25 11.11
C ASN A 273 16.40 -1.04 9.76
N VAL A 274 17.15 -1.22 8.69
CA VAL A 274 16.72 -0.93 7.32
C VAL A 274 16.77 -2.20 6.49
N TYR A 275 15.67 -2.46 5.77
CA TYR A 275 15.52 -3.56 4.82
C TYR A 275 15.15 -3.01 3.46
N VAL A 276 15.73 -3.54 2.38
CA VAL A 276 15.57 -3.00 1.02
C VAL A 276 15.26 -4.07 -0.02
N GLY A 277 14.49 -3.72 -1.05
CA GLY A 277 14.29 -4.57 -2.24
C GLY A 277 13.19 -5.61 -2.13
N GLY A 278 12.18 -5.41 -1.28
CA GLY A 278 10.99 -6.25 -1.26
C GLY A 278 9.96 -5.87 -2.33
N GLY A 279 9.15 -6.85 -2.75
CA GLY A 279 8.07 -6.57 -3.69
C GLY A 279 7.37 -7.82 -4.20
N MET A 280 6.04 -7.86 -4.08
CA MET A 280 5.22 -9.05 -4.34
C MET A 280 4.74 -9.19 -5.79
N GLY A 281 4.71 -8.10 -6.59
CA GLY A 281 4.07 -8.14 -7.90
C GLY A 281 4.81 -9.01 -8.91
N ARG A 282 4.06 -9.88 -9.59
CA ARG A 282 4.47 -10.63 -10.79
C ARG A 282 3.60 -10.21 -11.97
N THR A 283 3.97 -10.61 -13.17
CA THR A 283 3.18 -10.42 -14.39
C THR A 283 2.73 -11.77 -14.92
N HIS A 284 1.48 -11.87 -15.34
CA HIS A 284 0.90 -13.10 -15.87
C HIS A 284 1.71 -13.62 -17.07
N ASN A 285 2.00 -14.93 -17.08
CA ASN A 285 2.79 -15.61 -18.12
C ASN A 285 4.18 -14.98 -18.38
N LYS A 286 4.82 -14.43 -17.33
CA LYS A 286 6.16 -13.83 -17.38
C LYS A 286 6.99 -14.32 -16.19
N GLU A 287 7.70 -15.41 -16.39
CA GLU A 287 8.48 -16.10 -15.35
C GLU A 287 9.66 -15.25 -14.89
N GLU A 288 10.19 -14.38 -15.74
CA GLU A 288 11.21 -13.39 -15.41
C GLU A 288 10.76 -12.38 -14.34
N THR A 289 9.46 -12.36 -14.00
CA THR A 289 8.93 -11.54 -12.92
C THR A 289 8.58 -12.39 -11.70
N PHE A 290 9.13 -12.05 -10.54
CA PHE A 290 9.01 -12.84 -9.32
C PHE A 290 8.70 -11.99 -8.09
N ALA A 291 8.14 -12.60 -7.04
CA ALA A 291 8.01 -12.01 -5.71
C ALA A 291 9.37 -12.09 -4.99
N ARG A 292 9.69 -11.07 -4.18
CA ARG A 292 10.94 -11.02 -3.42
C ARG A 292 10.72 -10.37 -2.06
N THR A 293 11.33 -10.93 -1.01
CA THR A 293 11.46 -10.28 0.30
C THR A 293 12.62 -9.30 0.30
N ALA A 294 12.55 -8.28 1.15
CA ALA A 294 13.62 -7.31 1.33
C ALA A 294 14.84 -7.92 2.05
N ASP A 295 16.03 -7.48 1.65
CA ASP A 295 17.31 -7.85 2.30
C ASP A 295 17.67 -6.86 3.41
N PRO A 296 18.41 -7.30 4.42
CA PRO A 296 18.97 -6.43 5.45
C PRO A 296 20.05 -5.50 4.87
N LEU A 297 19.83 -4.19 4.98
CA LEU A 297 20.81 -3.18 4.60
C LEU A 297 21.77 -2.84 5.75
N GLY A 298 21.23 -2.62 6.95
CA GLY A 298 21.97 -2.26 8.15
C GLY A 298 21.15 -1.36 9.08
N TYR A 299 21.81 -0.81 10.11
CA TYR A 299 21.22 0.12 11.08
C TYR A 299 21.74 1.54 10.82
N VAL A 300 20.83 2.53 10.88
CA VAL A 300 21.14 3.95 10.72
C VAL A 300 20.59 4.75 11.91
N ALA A 301 21.38 5.70 12.42
CA ALA A 301 20.95 6.58 13.51
C ALA A 301 19.80 7.48 13.07
N PHE A 302 18.92 7.83 14.00
CA PHE A 302 17.64 8.50 13.70
C PHE A 302 17.80 9.80 12.90
N ASP A 303 18.78 10.61 13.26
CA ASP A 303 19.03 11.90 12.60
C ASP A 303 19.36 11.79 11.09
N HIS A 304 19.70 10.57 10.62
CA HIS A 304 20.10 10.29 9.24
C HIS A 304 19.10 9.37 8.50
N VAL A 305 17.98 9.00 9.14
CA VAL A 305 17.02 8.07 8.51
C VAL A 305 16.35 8.71 7.28
N LEU A 306 15.98 9.99 7.34
CA LEU A 306 15.37 10.68 6.21
C LEU A 306 16.35 10.86 5.05
N ASP A 307 17.60 11.16 5.34
CA ASP A 307 18.68 11.27 4.33
C ASP A 307 18.91 9.91 3.65
N LEU A 308 18.88 8.81 4.42
CA LEU A 308 18.97 7.46 3.85
C LEU A 308 17.78 7.15 2.94
N VAL A 309 16.56 7.48 3.35
CA VAL A 309 15.36 7.25 2.53
C VAL A 309 15.47 7.98 1.19
N GLN A 310 15.94 9.23 1.19
CA GLN A 310 16.20 9.98 -0.04
C GLN A 310 17.29 9.32 -0.90
N ALA A 311 18.39 8.94 -0.28
CA ALA A 311 19.51 8.30 -0.95
C ALA A 311 19.08 7.01 -1.67
N VAL A 312 18.27 6.17 -1.00
CA VAL A 312 17.73 4.93 -1.60
C VAL A 312 16.78 5.24 -2.76
N VAL A 313 15.93 6.27 -2.64
CA VAL A 313 15.05 6.72 -3.72
C VAL A 313 15.87 7.24 -4.90
N ALA A 314 16.89 8.07 -4.66
CA ALA A 314 17.76 8.60 -5.70
C ALA A 314 18.54 7.49 -6.42
N LEU A 315 19.10 6.53 -5.69
CA LEU A 315 19.79 5.37 -6.27
C LEU A 315 18.84 4.57 -7.17
N GLN A 316 17.62 4.27 -6.72
CA GLN A 316 16.64 3.57 -7.56
C GLN A 316 16.19 4.42 -8.76
N ARG A 317 16.06 5.74 -8.61
CA ARG A 317 15.76 6.66 -9.72
C ARG A 317 16.82 6.58 -10.81
N ASP A 318 18.10 6.57 -10.42
CA ASP A 318 19.25 6.67 -11.32
C ASP A 318 19.67 5.34 -11.92
N HIS A 319 19.53 4.22 -11.18
CA HIS A 319 19.99 2.89 -11.57
C HIS A 319 18.86 1.91 -11.91
N GLY A 320 17.58 2.24 -11.59
CA GLY A 320 16.45 1.38 -11.93
C GLY A 320 16.22 1.28 -13.43
N ASP A 321 15.86 0.08 -13.91
CA ASP A 321 15.61 -0.18 -15.32
C ASP A 321 14.45 0.65 -15.86
N ARG A 322 14.73 1.57 -16.78
CA ARG A 322 13.73 2.42 -17.45
C ARG A 322 13.35 1.91 -18.83
N GLN A 323 14.06 0.91 -19.37
CA GLN A 323 13.79 0.32 -20.67
C GLN A 323 12.79 -0.84 -20.56
N GLN A 324 12.97 -1.70 -19.57
CA GLN A 324 12.09 -2.84 -19.34
C GLN A 324 11.16 -2.59 -18.16
N ARG A 325 10.00 -1.98 -18.42
CA ARG A 325 9.03 -1.61 -17.37
C ARG A 325 8.64 -2.75 -16.42
N ARG A 326 8.71 -4.02 -16.86
CA ARG A 326 8.43 -5.19 -16.01
C ARG A 326 9.56 -5.48 -15.04
N HIS A 327 10.77 -5.03 -15.36
CA HIS A 327 11.99 -5.19 -14.57
C HIS A 327 12.41 -3.91 -13.79
N ALA A 328 11.60 -2.87 -13.82
CA ALA A 328 11.92 -1.52 -13.32
C ALA A 328 11.82 -1.35 -11.78
N ARG A 329 11.37 -2.37 -11.00
CA ARG A 329 11.27 -2.30 -9.54
C ARG A 329 12.62 -2.48 -8.87
N MET A 330 12.84 -1.80 -7.73
CA MET A 330 14.08 -1.91 -6.94
C MET A 330 14.46 -3.34 -6.56
N LYS A 331 13.47 -4.22 -6.36
CA LYS A 331 13.73 -5.65 -6.08
C LYS A 331 14.58 -6.33 -7.15
N TYR A 332 14.44 -5.92 -8.41
CA TYR A 332 15.25 -6.45 -9.52
C TYR A 332 16.65 -5.85 -9.51
N LEU A 333 16.77 -4.54 -9.27
CA LEU A 333 18.07 -3.90 -9.12
C LEU A 333 18.92 -4.60 -8.04
N ILE A 334 18.32 -4.89 -6.88
CA ILE A 334 19.02 -5.59 -5.79
C ILE A 334 19.24 -7.08 -6.14
N HIS A 335 18.31 -7.72 -6.85
CA HIS A 335 18.49 -9.11 -7.28
C HIS A 335 19.68 -9.27 -8.24
N ASP A 336 19.81 -8.36 -9.20
CA ASP A 336 20.81 -8.44 -10.26
C ASP A 336 22.21 -8.08 -9.77
N HIS A 337 22.32 -7.12 -8.86
CA HIS A 337 23.61 -6.59 -8.39
C HIS A 337 23.99 -7.06 -6.98
N GLY A 338 23.03 -7.50 -6.18
CA GLY A 338 23.22 -7.86 -4.76
C GLY A 338 23.10 -6.65 -3.82
N VAL A 339 22.79 -6.94 -2.54
CA VAL A 339 22.64 -5.91 -1.50
C VAL A 339 23.97 -5.26 -1.12
N ASP A 340 25.09 -5.96 -1.27
CA ASP A 340 26.42 -5.42 -0.98
C ASP A 340 26.83 -4.37 -2.00
N TRP A 341 26.59 -4.60 -3.29
CA TRP A 341 26.74 -3.58 -4.31
C TRP A 341 25.84 -2.37 -4.03
N PHE A 342 24.58 -2.61 -3.68
CA PHE A 342 23.64 -1.54 -3.35
C PHE A 342 24.11 -0.69 -2.17
N ARG A 343 24.62 -1.34 -1.11
CA ARG A 343 25.22 -0.66 0.06
C ARG A 343 26.45 0.16 -0.32
N GLU A 344 27.30 -0.37 -1.19
CA GLU A 344 28.50 0.35 -1.64
C GLU A 344 28.13 1.57 -2.50
N GLN A 345 27.17 1.45 -3.42
CA GLN A 345 26.69 2.61 -4.18
C GLN A 345 26.09 3.69 -3.27
N LEU A 346 25.31 3.30 -2.26
CA LEU A 346 24.78 4.25 -1.27
C LEU A 346 25.92 5.01 -0.60
N ARG A 347 26.91 4.30 -0.06
CA ARG A 347 28.01 4.90 0.71
C ARG A 347 28.96 5.76 -0.12
N SER A 348 29.20 5.40 -1.37
CA SER A 348 30.15 6.08 -2.23
C SER A 348 29.58 7.32 -2.93
N VAL A 349 28.25 7.37 -3.15
CA VAL A 349 27.63 8.40 -4.00
C VAL A 349 26.50 9.15 -3.32
N TYR A 350 25.62 8.44 -2.56
CA TYR A 350 24.32 8.99 -2.16
C TYR A 350 24.19 9.28 -0.66
N PHE A 351 25.00 8.62 0.21
CA PHE A 351 24.80 8.66 1.65
C PHE A 351 26.12 8.61 2.43
N GLU A 352 26.52 9.71 3.01
CA GLU A 352 27.81 9.89 3.68
C GLU A 352 27.87 9.38 5.13
N HIS A 353 26.72 9.02 5.72
CA HIS A 353 26.66 8.61 7.11
C HIS A 353 26.87 7.10 7.31
N PRO A 354 27.29 6.66 8.51
CA PRO A 354 27.56 5.24 8.76
C PRO A 354 26.31 4.36 8.68
N ILE A 355 26.39 3.27 7.91
CA ILE A 355 25.45 2.14 7.96
C ILE A 355 26.13 1.06 8.80
N ARG A 356 25.59 0.80 10.00
CA ARG A 356 26.11 -0.14 10.98
C ARG A 356 25.46 -1.52 10.81
N PRO A 357 26.00 -2.61 11.43
CA PRO A 357 25.26 -3.88 11.51
C PRO A 357 23.88 -3.69 12.13
N LEU A 358 22.92 -4.55 11.74
CA LEU A 358 21.57 -4.53 12.33
C LEU A 358 21.65 -4.66 13.85
N ARG A 359 20.73 -3.99 14.55
CA ARG A 359 20.42 -4.26 15.95
C ARG A 359 19.59 -5.53 16.07
N ASP A 360 19.73 -6.23 17.17
CA ASP A 360 18.90 -7.38 17.50
C ASP A 360 17.43 -6.96 17.61
N GLU A 361 16.57 -7.78 17.02
CA GLU A 361 15.12 -7.58 17.03
C GLU A 361 14.43 -8.79 17.67
N PRO A 362 13.37 -8.58 18.47
CA PRO A 362 12.49 -9.67 18.86
C PRO A 362 11.81 -10.27 17.62
N ARG A 363 11.40 -11.53 17.74
CA ARG A 363 10.65 -12.21 16.68
C ARG A 363 9.40 -11.40 16.33
N ARG A 364 9.24 -11.06 15.06
CA ARG A 364 8.11 -10.27 14.56
C ARG A 364 6.82 -11.11 14.59
N LYS A 365 5.71 -10.48 14.98
CA LYS A 365 4.38 -11.04 14.99
C LYS A 365 3.46 -10.25 14.08
N LEU A 366 2.50 -10.93 13.48
CA LEU A 366 1.44 -10.27 12.72
C LEU A 366 0.39 -9.74 13.71
N GLU A 367 0.45 -8.43 13.97
CA GLU A 367 -0.52 -7.75 14.85
C GLU A 367 -1.75 -7.30 14.04
N ASP A 368 -2.94 -7.54 14.57
CA ASP A 368 -4.22 -7.17 13.93
C ASP A 368 -4.95 -6.02 14.64
N TYR A 369 -4.68 -5.84 15.94
CA TYR A 369 -5.31 -4.82 16.81
C TYR A 369 -6.83 -4.95 16.98
N LEU A 370 -7.43 -6.09 16.68
CA LEU A 370 -8.87 -6.32 16.84
C LEU A 370 -9.27 -6.29 18.32
N GLY A 371 -10.50 -5.84 18.59
CA GLY A 371 -11.03 -5.71 19.94
C GLY A 371 -10.70 -4.38 20.62
N TRP A 372 -10.95 -4.33 21.93
CA TRP A 372 -10.81 -3.13 22.74
C TRP A 372 -9.44 -3.01 23.40
N HIS A 373 -8.77 -1.90 23.15
CA HIS A 373 -7.42 -1.61 23.67
C HIS A 373 -7.37 -0.26 24.37
N ARG A 374 -6.51 -0.15 25.38
CA ARG A 374 -6.22 1.13 26.04
C ARG A 374 -5.23 1.93 25.16
N GLN A 375 -5.67 3.11 24.70
CA GLN A 375 -4.85 4.02 23.90
C GLN A 375 -3.89 4.83 24.76
N SER A 376 -4.44 5.46 25.82
CA SER A 376 -3.75 6.25 26.83
C SER A 376 -4.60 6.29 28.11
N PRO A 377 -4.14 6.91 29.22
CA PRO A 377 -5.01 7.16 30.36
C PRO A 377 -6.30 7.89 29.93
N GLY A 378 -7.46 7.31 30.25
CA GLY A 378 -8.77 7.87 29.90
C GLY A 378 -9.25 7.66 28.46
N LEU A 379 -8.40 7.19 27.55
CA LEU A 379 -8.75 6.95 26.14
C LEU A 379 -8.59 5.49 25.74
N TRP A 380 -9.49 5.06 24.86
CA TRP A 380 -9.55 3.72 24.27
C TRP A 380 -9.58 3.79 22.75
N PHE A 381 -9.26 2.68 22.11
CA PHE A 381 -9.59 2.40 20.73
C PHE A 381 -10.20 1.00 20.61
N VAL A 382 -10.91 0.77 19.53
CA VAL A 382 -11.45 -0.55 19.18
C VAL A 382 -11.11 -0.88 17.74
N GLY A 383 -10.54 -2.08 17.54
CA GLY A 383 -10.32 -2.65 16.21
C GLY A 383 -11.53 -3.46 15.76
N LEU A 384 -12.02 -3.16 14.56
CA LEU A 384 -13.20 -3.76 13.95
C LEU A 384 -12.78 -4.58 12.73
N PRO A 385 -13.11 -5.89 12.69
CA PRO A 385 -12.83 -6.71 11.52
C PRO A 385 -13.69 -6.24 10.35
N LEU A 386 -13.06 -6.13 9.17
CA LEU A 386 -13.72 -5.75 7.93
C LEU A 386 -13.22 -6.65 6.80
N LEU A 387 -13.82 -7.82 6.69
CA LEU A 387 -13.40 -8.83 5.72
C LEU A 387 -13.31 -8.23 4.30
N CYS A 388 -12.16 -8.42 3.64
CA CYS A 388 -11.82 -7.82 2.36
C CYS A 388 -11.81 -6.29 2.31
N GLY A 389 -11.95 -5.62 3.45
CA GLY A 389 -11.96 -4.15 3.55
C GLY A 389 -13.21 -3.46 3.00
N ARG A 390 -14.27 -4.18 2.63
CA ARG A 390 -15.48 -3.59 2.05
C ARG A 390 -16.40 -3.04 3.13
N LEU A 391 -16.68 -1.74 3.07
CA LEU A 391 -17.62 -1.04 3.94
C LEU A 391 -18.83 -0.59 3.12
N SER A 392 -20.00 -1.16 3.41
CA SER A 392 -21.24 -0.93 2.66
C SER A 392 -22.48 -1.14 3.55
N GLY A 393 -23.65 -0.77 3.05
CA GLY A 393 -24.95 -1.04 3.67
C GLY A 393 -25.08 -0.48 5.09
N GLU A 394 -25.72 -1.23 5.97
CA GLU A 394 -26.02 -0.81 7.35
C GLU A 394 -24.75 -0.56 8.17
N ARG A 395 -23.69 -1.35 7.96
CA ARG A 395 -22.39 -1.13 8.65
C ARG A 395 -21.79 0.21 8.27
N LYS A 396 -21.83 0.61 6.99
CA LYS A 396 -21.35 1.92 6.54
C LYS A 396 -22.17 3.06 7.13
N ALA A 397 -23.49 2.96 7.04
CA ALA A 397 -24.40 3.97 7.61
C ALA A 397 -24.28 4.08 9.15
N GLY A 398 -24.14 2.94 9.82
CA GLY A 398 -23.91 2.88 11.26
C GLY A 398 -22.58 3.52 11.66
N LEU A 399 -21.49 3.16 10.98
CA LEU A 399 -20.17 3.74 11.25
C LEU A 399 -20.16 5.25 11.04
N ARG A 400 -20.84 5.77 9.99
CA ARG A 400 -21.02 7.21 9.77
C ARG A 400 -21.65 7.88 10.98
N ARG A 401 -22.77 7.32 11.51
CA ARG A 401 -23.43 7.87 12.72
C ARG A 401 -22.49 7.87 13.92
N LEU A 402 -21.76 6.77 14.16
CA LEU A 402 -20.82 6.66 15.27
C LEU A 402 -19.69 7.70 15.17
N VAL A 403 -19.08 7.83 13.99
CA VAL A 403 -18.01 8.82 13.74
C VAL A 403 -18.54 10.23 13.94
N ASP A 404 -19.73 10.55 13.45
CA ASP A 404 -20.33 11.88 13.61
C ASP A 404 -20.71 12.18 15.07
N THR A 405 -21.36 11.24 15.75
CA THR A 405 -21.82 11.41 17.14
C THR A 405 -20.66 11.55 18.11
N TYR A 406 -19.65 10.69 18.00
CA TYR A 406 -18.56 10.60 18.96
C TYR A 406 -17.28 11.33 18.50
N LYS A 407 -17.27 11.91 17.28
CA LYS A 407 -16.12 12.58 16.65
C LYS A 407 -14.85 11.72 16.63
N LEU A 408 -15.01 10.45 16.26
CA LEU A 408 -13.95 9.46 16.30
C LEU A 408 -12.98 9.60 15.11
N GLU A 409 -11.69 9.49 15.39
CA GLU A 409 -10.71 9.26 14.34
C GLU A 409 -10.81 7.80 13.85
N VAL A 410 -10.86 7.61 12.54
CA VAL A 410 -10.81 6.29 11.90
C VAL A 410 -9.39 6.00 11.46
N ARG A 411 -8.91 4.77 11.66
CA ARG A 411 -7.65 4.31 11.08
C ARG A 411 -7.86 3.02 10.31
N ILE A 412 -7.09 2.87 9.24
CA ILE A 412 -7.09 1.68 8.39
C ILE A 412 -5.86 0.85 8.74
N THR A 413 -6.05 -0.44 9.03
CA THR A 413 -4.94 -1.36 9.24
C THR A 413 -4.39 -1.91 7.91
N PRO A 414 -3.13 -2.37 7.86
CA PRO A 414 -2.59 -3.06 6.68
C PRO A 414 -3.32 -4.36 6.34
N ASN A 415 -4.12 -4.86 7.28
CA ASN A 415 -4.95 -6.06 7.14
C ASN A 415 -6.37 -5.75 6.62
N GLN A 416 -6.62 -4.49 6.22
CA GLN A 416 -7.89 -3.98 5.69
C GLN A 416 -8.99 -3.79 6.76
N ASP A 417 -8.67 -3.86 8.04
CA ASP A 417 -9.58 -3.60 9.14
C ASP A 417 -9.62 -2.12 9.52
N LEU A 418 -10.54 -1.74 10.40
CA LEU A 418 -10.71 -0.37 10.88
C LEU A 418 -10.44 -0.28 12.39
N LEU A 419 -9.80 0.80 12.81
CA LEU A 419 -9.73 1.19 14.22
C LEU A 419 -10.56 2.45 14.42
N LEU A 420 -11.39 2.47 15.45
CA LEU A 420 -12.03 3.69 15.98
C LEU A 420 -11.23 4.15 17.19
N CYS A 421 -10.72 5.37 17.12
CA CYS A 421 -9.74 5.90 18.05
C CYS A 421 -10.28 7.08 18.86
N ASN A 422 -9.59 7.43 19.95
CA ASN A 422 -9.91 8.56 20.83
C ASN A 422 -11.25 8.39 21.58
N ILE A 423 -11.61 7.17 21.95
CA ILE A 423 -12.85 6.85 22.66
C ILE A 423 -12.66 7.16 24.15
N GLY A 424 -13.39 8.14 24.67
CA GLY A 424 -13.39 8.44 26.11
C GLY A 424 -13.96 7.29 26.94
N THR A 425 -13.42 7.08 28.14
CA THR A 425 -13.88 5.99 29.03
C THR A 425 -15.38 6.05 29.29
N ALA A 426 -15.98 7.25 29.42
CA ALA A 426 -17.42 7.42 29.63
C ALA A 426 -18.26 7.00 28.40
N GLN A 427 -17.71 7.10 27.19
CA GLN A 427 -18.39 6.78 25.94
C GLN A 427 -18.34 5.28 25.62
N ARG A 428 -17.42 4.53 26.23
CA ARG A 428 -17.10 3.14 25.87
C ARG A 428 -18.30 2.20 25.92
N SER A 429 -19.12 2.29 26.96
CA SER A 429 -20.26 1.38 27.15
C SER A 429 -21.36 1.60 26.10
N SER A 430 -21.70 2.86 25.82
CA SER A 430 -22.69 3.21 24.79
C SER A 430 -22.20 2.81 23.41
N LEU A 431 -20.95 3.15 23.08
CA LEU A 431 -20.35 2.78 21.78
C LEU A 431 -20.27 1.26 21.59
N LYS A 432 -19.96 0.50 22.66
CA LYS A 432 -19.94 -0.98 22.59
C LYS A 432 -21.34 -1.55 22.26
N ALA A 433 -22.39 -1.00 22.85
CA ALA A 433 -23.78 -1.43 22.57
C ALA A 433 -24.17 -1.11 21.11
N GLU A 434 -23.82 0.07 20.62
CA GLU A 434 -24.12 0.46 19.24
C GLU A 434 -23.33 -0.38 18.22
N LEU A 435 -22.05 -0.67 18.49
CA LEU A 435 -21.22 -1.56 17.66
C LEU A 435 -21.80 -2.99 17.62
N ALA A 436 -22.31 -3.50 18.74
CA ALA A 436 -22.99 -4.80 18.78
C ALA A 436 -24.21 -4.85 17.85
N GLY A 437 -25.01 -3.78 17.80
CA GLY A 437 -26.13 -3.65 16.87
C GLY A 437 -25.73 -3.63 15.38
N LEU A 438 -24.46 -3.39 15.08
CA LEU A 438 -23.90 -3.41 13.73
C LEU A 438 -23.14 -4.74 13.41
N GLY A 439 -23.22 -5.73 14.30
CA GLY A 439 -22.54 -7.01 14.18
C GLY A 439 -21.06 -6.98 14.53
N TRP A 440 -20.64 -6.04 15.40
CA TRP A 440 -19.29 -5.95 16.00
C TRP A 440 -19.33 -6.08 17.53
N ASP A 441 -20.11 -7.05 18.06
CA ASP A 441 -20.23 -7.31 19.50
C ASP A 441 -18.94 -7.86 20.10
N LYS A 442 -18.24 -8.72 19.40
CA LYS A 442 -17.00 -9.38 19.81
C LYS A 442 -15.95 -9.34 18.69
N PRO A 443 -15.41 -8.18 18.36
CA PRO A 443 -14.53 -8.02 17.22
C PRO A 443 -13.22 -8.82 17.35
N ASP A 444 -12.81 -9.17 18.57
CA ASP A 444 -11.63 -9.99 18.88
C ASP A 444 -11.89 -11.51 18.82
N GLN A 445 -13.14 -11.95 18.60
CA GLN A 445 -13.52 -13.37 18.47
C GLN A 445 -13.76 -13.79 17.00
N THR A 446 -13.30 -13.01 16.05
CA THR A 446 -13.27 -13.38 14.63
C THR A 446 -12.41 -14.64 14.45
N SER A 447 -12.83 -15.53 13.56
CA SER A 447 -12.06 -16.76 13.27
C SER A 447 -10.62 -16.48 12.86
N LEU A 448 -9.70 -17.38 13.15
CA LEU A 448 -8.27 -17.18 12.88
C LEU A 448 -8.00 -17.04 11.37
N LEU A 449 -8.76 -17.72 10.51
CA LEU A 449 -8.66 -17.59 9.06
C LEU A 449 -9.12 -16.20 8.59
N SER A 450 -10.27 -15.74 9.09
CA SER A 450 -10.85 -14.43 8.74
C SER A 450 -10.02 -13.27 9.28
N ARG A 451 -9.42 -13.42 10.47
CA ARG A 451 -8.65 -12.39 11.18
C ARG A 451 -7.48 -11.84 10.35
N HIS A 452 -6.78 -12.71 9.64
CA HIS A 452 -5.63 -12.36 8.81
C HIS A 452 -5.84 -12.61 7.32
N GLY A 453 -7.06 -13.02 6.96
CA GLY A 453 -7.47 -13.26 5.59
C GLY A 453 -7.52 -11.97 4.78
N ILE A 454 -6.86 -11.94 3.63
CA ILE A 454 -6.83 -10.76 2.76
C ILE A 454 -7.19 -11.16 1.34
N ALA A 455 -8.13 -10.41 0.72
CA ALA A 455 -8.42 -10.52 -0.69
C ALA A 455 -8.27 -9.16 -1.41
N CYS A 456 -7.91 -9.19 -2.69
CA CYS A 456 -7.91 -7.99 -3.52
C CYS A 456 -9.29 -7.76 -4.17
N PRO A 457 -9.60 -6.55 -4.69
CA PRO A 457 -10.91 -6.28 -5.30
C PRO A 457 -11.26 -7.21 -6.46
N ALA A 458 -10.28 -7.51 -7.32
CA ALA A 458 -10.42 -8.34 -8.52
C ALA A 458 -11.59 -7.94 -9.44
N LEU A 459 -12.37 -8.91 -9.92
CA LEU A 459 -13.57 -8.65 -10.73
C LEU A 459 -14.67 -8.01 -9.87
N PRO A 460 -15.54 -7.20 -10.47
CA PRO A 460 -15.59 -6.78 -11.89
C PRO A 460 -14.71 -5.57 -12.22
N LEU A 461 -14.25 -4.82 -11.22
CA LEU A 461 -13.71 -3.46 -11.38
C LEU A 461 -12.21 -3.41 -11.74
N CYS A 462 -11.41 -4.38 -11.31
CA CYS A 462 -9.97 -4.36 -11.58
C CYS A 462 -9.65 -4.81 -13.00
N GLY A 463 -9.17 -3.90 -13.86
CA GLY A 463 -8.80 -4.19 -15.25
C GLY A 463 -7.68 -5.25 -15.43
N LEU A 464 -6.95 -5.60 -14.37
CA LEU A 464 -5.86 -6.58 -14.40
C LEU A 464 -6.28 -7.96 -13.88
N ALA A 465 -7.45 -8.08 -13.24
CA ALA A 465 -7.92 -9.35 -12.72
C ALA A 465 -8.31 -10.32 -13.86
N VAL A 466 -7.97 -11.58 -13.69
CA VAL A 466 -8.32 -12.68 -14.62
C VAL A 466 -9.40 -13.58 -14.02
N THR A 467 -9.64 -13.47 -12.70
CA THR A 467 -10.68 -14.20 -11.97
C THR A 467 -11.14 -13.40 -10.74
N GLU A 468 -12.06 -13.97 -9.98
CA GLU A 468 -12.59 -13.42 -8.73
C GLU A 468 -11.56 -13.40 -7.59
N SER A 469 -11.85 -12.62 -6.55
CA SER A 469 -11.14 -12.66 -5.26
C SER A 469 -12.06 -12.15 -4.14
N GLU A 470 -12.26 -10.84 -3.99
CA GLU A 470 -13.05 -10.25 -2.89
C GLU A 470 -14.43 -10.89 -2.72
N ARG A 471 -15.19 -11.04 -3.83
CA ARG A 471 -16.57 -11.48 -3.76
C ARG A 471 -16.76 -12.93 -3.30
N ILE A 472 -15.79 -13.80 -3.63
CA ILE A 472 -15.85 -15.23 -3.29
C ILE A 472 -15.03 -15.60 -2.05
N PHE A 473 -14.15 -14.72 -1.59
CA PHE A 473 -13.24 -15.03 -0.49
C PHE A 473 -13.95 -15.41 0.81
N PRO A 474 -15.09 -14.81 1.22
CA PRO A 474 -15.84 -15.28 2.38
C PRO A 474 -16.22 -16.76 2.26
N ALA A 475 -16.80 -17.18 1.13
CA ALA A 475 -17.17 -18.57 0.91
C ALA A 475 -15.95 -19.51 0.86
N VAL A 476 -14.80 -19.05 0.37
CA VAL A 476 -13.53 -19.81 0.40
C VAL A 476 -13.09 -20.02 1.85
N LEU A 477 -13.20 -19.00 2.71
CA LEU A 477 -12.85 -19.14 4.13
C LEU A 477 -13.79 -20.10 4.85
N ASP A 478 -15.11 -20.02 4.63
CA ASP A 478 -16.11 -20.93 5.22
C ASP A 478 -15.82 -22.40 4.84
N ARG A 479 -15.45 -22.65 3.58
CA ARG A 479 -15.04 -23.97 3.08
C ARG A 479 -13.77 -24.47 3.78
N LEU A 480 -12.78 -23.58 3.94
CA LEU A 480 -11.53 -23.93 4.62
C LEU A 480 -11.73 -24.17 6.12
N GLU A 481 -12.56 -23.36 6.80
CA GLU A 481 -12.91 -23.58 8.21
C GLU A 481 -13.58 -24.93 8.40
N SER A 482 -14.57 -25.26 7.57
CA SER A 482 -15.25 -26.57 7.58
C SER A 482 -14.28 -27.73 7.33
N LEU A 483 -13.29 -27.53 6.45
CA LEU A 483 -12.27 -28.55 6.20
C LEU A 483 -11.33 -28.71 7.41
N LEU A 484 -10.85 -27.64 8.01
CA LEU A 484 -9.97 -27.68 9.18
C LEU A 484 -10.68 -28.32 10.39
N ASP A 485 -11.94 -27.97 10.63
CA ASP A 485 -12.77 -28.56 11.69
C ASP A 485 -12.94 -30.06 11.49
N ARG A 486 -13.28 -30.51 10.27
CA ARG A 486 -13.41 -31.93 9.91
C ARG A 486 -12.11 -32.70 10.12
N LEU A 487 -10.99 -32.05 9.82
CA LEU A 487 -9.66 -32.62 10.01
C LEU A 487 -9.11 -32.44 11.44
N GLN A 488 -9.85 -31.82 12.36
CA GLN A 488 -9.44 -31.53 13.73
C GLN A 488 -8.09 -30.78 13.78
N ILE A 489 -7.95 -29.74 12.94
CA ILE A 489 -6.80 -28.85 12.90
C ILE A 489 -7.20 -27.51 13.52
N ASP A 490 -6.71 -27.23 14.70
CA ASP A 490 -6.94 -26.01 15.49
C ASP A 490 -5.85 -24.94 15.30
N LYS A 491 -4.81 -25.25 14.51
CA LYS A 491 -3.73 -24.31 14.21
C LYS A 491 -4.20 -23.26 13.19
N PRO A 492 -3.86 -21.97 13.41
CA PRO A 492 -4.18 -20.93 12.44
C PRO A 492 -3.41 -21.14 11.13
N VAL A 493 -4.10 -20.94 10.02
CA VAL A 493 -3.51 -20.92 8.67
C VAL A 493 -3.71 -19.53 8.06
N LEU A 494 -2.63 -18.89 7.63
CA LEU A 494 -2.70 -17.61 6.97
C LEU A 494 -3.09 -17.77 5.50
N VAL A 495 -4.30 -17.34 5.16
CA VAL A 495 -4.86 -17.46 3.81
C VAL A 495 -4.93 -16.08 3.12
N ARG A 496 -4.44 -15.98 1.88
CA ARG A 496 -4.53 -14.75 1.08
C ARG A 496 -4.87 -15.06 -0.37
N MET A 497 -5.72 -14.22 -0.97
CA MET A 497 -6.26 -14.46 -2.31
C MET A 497 -6.14 -13.24 -3.22
N THR A 498 -5.76 -13.45 -4.48
CA THR A 498 -5.72 -12.40 -5.51
C THR A 498 -6.25 -12.90 -6.84
N GLY A 499 -6.96 -12.03 -7.56
CA GLY A 499 -7.50 -12.33 -8.89
C GLY A 499 -6.48 -12.26 -10.03
N CYS A 500 -5.18 -12.04 -9.75
CA CYS A 500 -4.09 -12.04 -10.74
C CYS A 500 -2.71 -12.05 -10.07
N PRO A 501 -1.61 -12.34 -10.81
CA PRO A 501 -0.25 -12.43 -10.26
C PRO A 501 0.35 -11.11 -9.72
N ASN A 502 -0.32 -9.97 -9.86
CA ASN A 502 0.16 -8.72 -9.24
C ASN A 502 0.26 -8.76 -7.71
N GLY A 503 -0.36 -9.77 -7.05
CA GLY A 503 -0.16 -10.08 -5.65
C GLY A 503 -0.57 -8.93 -4.71
N CYS A 504 -1.69 -8.25 -4.97
CA CYS A 504 -2.12 -7.07 -4.19
C CYS A 504 -2.45 -7.42 -2.74
N ALA A 505 -2.94 -8.63 -2.47
CA ALA A 505 -3.17 -9.17 -1.12
C ALA A 505 -1.93 -9.91 -0.55
N ARG A 506 -0.80 -9.86 -1.22
CA ARG A 506 0.47 -10.50 -0.80
C ARG A 506 0.36 -12.03 -0.61
N PRO A 507 -0.27 -12.78 -1.56
CA PRO A 507 -0.51 -14.22 -1.40
C PRO A 507 0.79 -15.02 -1.29
N TYR A 508 1.87 -14.53 -1.88
CA TYR A 508 3.19 -15.18 -1.85
C TYR A 508 3.88 -15.16 -0.48
N MET A 509 3.32 -14.46 0.51
CA MET A 509 3.81 -14.46 1.89
C MET A 509 2.96 -15.35 2.81
N ALA A 510 1.79 -15.78 2.34
CA ALA A 510 0.84 -16.57 3.11
C ALA A 510 1.24 -18.04 3.18
N GLU A 511 0.81 -18.73 4.23
CA GLU A 511 0.95 -20.19 4.33
C GLU A 511 0.15 -20.89 3.23
N LEU A 512 -1.01 -20.29 2.87
CA LEU A 512 -1.85 -20.69 1.74
C LEU A 512 -2.20 -19.47 0.89
N GLY A 513 -1.59 -19.39 -0.29
CA GLY A 513 -1.79 -18.31 -1.26
C GLY A 513 -2.57 -18.78 -2.49
N LEU A 514 -3.69 -18.10 -2.80
CA LEU A 514 -4.47 -18.32 -4.02
C LEU A 514 -4.25 -17.17 -4.99
N VAL A 515 -3.71 -17.47 -6.17
CA VAL A 515 -3.34 -16.47 -7.18
C VAL A 515 -4.06 -16.77 -8.50
N GLY A 516 -4.94 -15.87 -8.93
CA GLY A 516 -5.70 -16.03 -10.17
C GLY A 516 -4.82 -16.30 -11.38
N SER A 517 -5.07 -17.41 -12.09
CA SER A 517 -4.35 -17.86 -13.28
C SER A 517 -5.23 -17.97 -14.53
N GLY A 518 -6.54 -17.94 -14.38
CA GLY A 518 -7.55 -18.00 -15.44
C GLY A 518 -8.95 -17.89 -14.85
N VAL A 519 -9.98 -17.96 -15.66
CA VAL A 519 -11.38 -17.95 -15.20
C VAL A 519 -11.61 -19.13 -14.27
N ASP A 520 -12.01 -18.84 -13.03
CA ASP A 520 -12.24 -19.79 -11.92
C ASP A 520 -11.06 -20.74 -11.64
N GLN A 521 -9.84 -20.30 -12.01
CA GLN A 521 -8.60 -21.04 -11.78
C GLN A 521 -7.58 -20.22 -11.01
N TYR A 522 -6.88 -20.89 -10.10
CA TYR A 522 -5.86 -20.28 -9.24
C TYR A 522 -4.57 -21.11 -9.23
N GLN A 523 -3.44 -20.42 -9.17
CA GLN A 523 -2.21 -21.04 -8.68
C GLN A 523 -2.36 -21.22 -7.17
N LEU A 524 -1.91 -22.37 -6.67
CA LEU A 524 -1.79 -22.66 -5.24
C LEU A 524 -0.35 -22.46 -4.81
N TRP A 525 -0.12 -21.58 -3.85
CA TRP A 525 1.17 -21.28 -3.26
C TRP A 525 1.16 -21.72 -1.81
N LEU A 526 2.17 -22.48 -1.38
CA LEU A 526 2.25 -23.08 -0.04
C LEU A 526 3.57 -22.77 0.65
N GLY A 527 3.59 -22.80 1.97
CA GLY A 527 4.81 -22.75 2.76
C GLY A 527 5.36 -21.35 3.01
N GLY A 528 4.58 -20.30 2.84
CA GLY A 528 4.86 -18.99 3.40
C GLY A 528 4.96 -19.05 4.93
N SER A 529 4.99 -17.92 5.59
CA SER A 529 5.14 -17.88 7.05
C SER A 529 4.02 -17.08 7.67
N GLY A 530 3.39 -17.61 8.72
CA GLY A 530 2.43 -16.88 9.56
C GLY A 530 2.99 -15.59 10.18
N GLN A 531 4.33 -15.39 10.12
CA GLN A 531 5.01 -14.15 10.53
C GLN A 531 5.44 -13.28 9.35
N LEU A 532 5.14 -13.71 8.12
CA LEU A 532 5.47 -13.01 6.89
C LEU A 532 6.98 -12.75 6.73
N SER A 533 7.79 -13.75 7.08
CA SER A 533 9.26 -13.71 6.99
C SER A 533 9.82 -14.50 5.81
N ARG A 534 9.00 -15.33 5.16
CA ARG A 534 9.38 -16.24 4.07
C ARG A 534 8.34 -16.25 2.97
N LEU A 535 8.78 -16.37 1.73
CA LEU A 535 7.90 -16.60 0.59
C LEU A 535 7.37 -18.03 0.58
N ALA A 536 6.13 -18.19 0.11
CA ALA A 536 5.56 -19.43 -0.32
C ALA A 536 6.18 -19.86 -1.66
N GLU A 537 6.08 -21.16 -1.97
CA GLU A 537 6.48 -21.73 -3.25
C GLU A 537 5.24 -22.16 -4.06
N PRO A 538 5.31 -22.12 -5.41
CA PRO A 538 4.22 -22.59 -6.25
C PRO A 538 4.08 -24.11 -6.10
N TYR A 539 2.91 -24.57 -5.68
CA TYR A 539 2.59 -25.97 -5.56
C TYR A 539 1.80 -26.49 -6.77
N LEU A 540 0.79 -25.73 -7.20
CA LEU A 540 0.02 -26.01 -8.41
C LEU A 540 -0.12 -24.74 -9.26
N GLU A 541 0.10 -24.86 -10.57
CA GLU A 541 -0.04 -23.76 -11.52
C GLU A 541 -1.50 -23.48 -11.89
N LYS A 542 -2.36 -24.50 -11.83
CA LYS A 542 -3.78 -24.39 -12.16
C LYS A 542 -4.59 -25.33 -11.25
N MET A 543 -5.40 -24.74 -10.42
CA MET A 543 -6.35 -25.42 -9.54
C MET A 543 -7.74 -24.82 -9.79
N PRO A 544 -8.72 -25.56 -10.27
CA PRO A 544 -10.11 -25.13 -10.27
C PRO A 544 -10.57 -24.88 -8.83
N LEU A 545 -11.31 -23.82 -8.59
CA LEU A 545 -11.76 -23.50 -7.23
C LEU A 545 -12.61 -24.60 -6.61
N ASP A 546 -13.39 -25.31 -7.42
CA ASP A 546 -14.24 -26.43 -6.95
C ASP A 546 -13.45 -27.61 -6.40
N SER A 547 -12.17 -27.74 -6.77
CA SER A 547 -11.29 -28.81 -6.27
C SER A 547 -10.50 -28.41 -5.00
N LEU A 548 -10.82 -27.28 -4.36
CA LEU A 548 -10.05 -26.72 -3.24
C LEU A 548 -9.86 -27.74 -2.11
N GLU A 549 -10.93 -28.31 -1.59
CA GLU A 549 -10.89 -29.27 -0.48
C GLU A 549 -10.16 -30.55 -0.87
N ALA A 550 -10.50 -31.14 -2.01
CA ALA A 550 -9.87 -32.37 -2.49
C ALA A 550 -8.35 -32.21 -2.67
N THR A 551 -7.91 -30.99 -3.06
CA THR A 551 -6.50 -30.66 -3.21
C THR A 551 -5.81 -30.46 -1.87
N LEU A 552 -6.46 -29.79 -0.92
CA LEU A 552 -5.82 -29.41 0.35
C LEU A 552 -5.91 -30.49 1.42
N GLU A 553 -6.92 -31.35 1.41
CA GLU A 553 -7.13 -32.37 2.45
C GLU A 553 -5.91 -33.26 2.69
N PRO A 554 -5.29 -33.91 1.67
CA PRO A 554 -4.11 -34.75 1.88
C PRO A 554 -2.91 -33.95 2.41
N LEU A 555 -2.75 -32.68 2.01
CA LEU A 555 -1.67 -31.80 2.46
C LEU A 555 -1.85 -31.39 3.93
N LEU A 556 -3.06 -31.04 4.31
CA LEU A 556 -3.40 -30.68 5.69
C LEU A 556 -3.29 -31.87 6.64
N LEU A 557 -3.66 -33.07 6.20
CA LEU A 557 -3.44 -34.30 6.97
C LEU A 557 -1.95 -34.58 7.19
N ALA A 558 -1.13 -34.46 6.15
CA ALA A 558 0.32 -34.60 6.27
C ALA A 558 0.92 -33.54 7.20
N TRP A 559 0.47 -32.28 7.08
CA TRP A 559 0.90 -31.20 7.96
C TRP A 559 0.50 -31.45 9.43
N ARG A 560 -0.72 -31.92 9.70
CA ARG A 560 -1.15 -32.29 11.04
C ARG A 560 -0.26 -33.38 11.67
N GLN A 561 0.20 -34.37 10.86
CA GLN A 561 1.06 -35.45 11.33
C GLN A 561 2.51 -35.03 11.59
N SER A 562 2.97 -33.98 10.92
CA SER A 562 4.35 -33.46 11.09
C SER A 562 4.55 -32.57 12.31
N GLY A 563 3.51 -32.33 13.12
CA GLY A 563 3.56 -31.53 14.35
C GLY A 563 3.05 -30.14 14.18
#